data_49b23d7e535287178acc1f58067ecb12
#
_entry.id   49b23d7e535287178acc1f58067ecb12
#
_cell.length_a   1.000
_cell.length_b   1.000
_cell.length_c   1.000
_cell.angle_alpha   90.00
_cell.angle_beta   90.00
_cell.angle_gamma   90.00
#
_symmetry.space_group_name_H-M   'P 1'
#
loop_
_entity.id
_entity.type
_entity.pdbx_description
1 polymer ?
#
loop_
_entity_poly.entity_id
_entity_poly.type
_entity_poly.pdbx_seq_one_letter_code
_entity_poly.pdbx_strand_id
1 'polypeptide(L)'
;MRSKQREMPAQRRHELFFETAKFKTEIAHIPYKWRKRLIARTLDKMAWSSWHKIYESIAVNFVRDFAKQYVPAGINMTQDDNDIIATAKKAAGQVSQGLCAAQSDQHALLIISALCRDYGIDTPAFEELADVVARAIDHRWWRRQLRKSIGRAFEAGNIRLGYVHYRGEPYASNEAVLGRLAQNRRNALAMAATVLENENGEQFSIADLAEKTTANKSIRRGELMLRINGFETIARETGDQGIFVTWTCPSHFHATRRNGYANPKYSHATPREANQYLCKMTALCRSALARLGIGIYGFRIAEPHHDSCPHWHMLLFVRPTEKYKKHHIHDVAGRAIRIMKRYAWRTERGEPGAFEHRLDVKRIDWSKGSAAGYIAKYVAKNIDGVEQHKTREGYTVATDLNGDVELTPSMRVETWAAKWGIRQFQQWGGAPVTIWRELRRIKKEMVNKAPEPMRRAWDAVQKIDGEKRADWAEYLRAQGGAIVPRKELVITLAKDEKTVIGRYGETIKVTPYGVHCSALIGVVFKSVRHTWMPVNNGGDGAVFDLPRTRVNNCTHQNPESPKTRLNSSTFDVNDQSENNKRTTNGDIRGTNFPISKNDQLKTQPRIKELTNEC
;
A
#
# COMPACT_ATOMS: atom_id res chain seq x y z
N MET A 1 -14.34 -55.16 7.92
CA MET A 1 -13.89 -53.81 8.34
C MET A 1 -14.99 -52.90 8.90
N ARG A 2 -16.22 -52.88 8.33
CA ARG A 2 -17.33 -51.99 8.80
C ARG A 2 -17.87 -52.32 10.21
N SER A 3 -17.81 -53.55 10.72
CA SER A 3 -18.35 -53.92 12.03
C SER A 3 -17.40 -53.45 13.19
N LYS A 4 -16.09 -53.58 13.04
CA LYS A 4 -15.11 -53.14 14.05
C LYS A 4 -15.02 -51.62 14.27
N GLN A 5 -15.47 -50.83 13.27
CA GLN A 5 -15.48 -49.36 13.43
C GLN A 5 -16.65 -48.84 14.28
N ARG A 6 -17.70 -49.64 14.50
CA ARG A 6 -18.84 -49.25 15.37
C ARG A 6 -18.55 -49.32 16.84
N GLU A 7 -17.58 -50.11 17.24
CA GLU A 7 -17.20 -50.31 18.67
C GLU A 7 -16.12 -49.35 19.18
N MET A 8 -15.46 -48.62 18.30
CA MET A 8 -14.45 -47.66 18.69
C MET A 8 -15.06 -46.34 19.22
N PRO A 9 -14.41 -45.66 20.22
CA PRO A 9 -14.80 -44.33 20.64
C PRO A 9 -14.86 -43.36 19.46
N ALA A 10 -15.81 -42.42 19.48
CA ALA A 10 -16.03 -41.46 18.40
C ALA A 10 -14.76 -40.69 18.03
N GLN A 11 -13.98 -40.26 19.01
CA GLN A 11 -12.72 -39.56 18.80
C GLN A 11 -11.71 -40.42 18.01
N ARG A 12 -11.56 -41.69 18.32
CA ARG A 12 -10.66 -42.59 17.60
C ARG A 12 -11.09 -42.83 16.14
N ARG A 13 -12.41 -42.87 15.88
CA ARG A 13 -12.95 -42.99 14.53
C ARG A 13 -12.68 -41.73 13.71
N HIS A 14 -12.80 -40.57 14.33
CA HIS A 14 -12.48 -39.29 13.69
C HIS A 14 -10.99 -39.18 13.34
N GLU A 15 -10.11 -39.60 14.23
CA GLU A 15 -8.66 -39.64 13.98
C GLU A 15 -8.32 -40.54 12.79
N LEU A 16 -8.90 -41.75 12.72
CA LEU A 16 -8.69 -42.69 11.63
C LEU A 16 -9.18 -42.16 10.28
N PHE A 17 -10.24 -41.32 10.25
CA PHE A 17 -10.70 -40.69 9.03
C PHE A 17 -9.61 -39.79 8.41
N PHE A 18 -8.86 -39.05 9.19
CA PHE A 18 -7.78 -38.18 8.69
C PHE A 18 -6.60 -38.95 8.10
N GLU A 19 -6.47 -40.24 8.44
CA GLU A 19 -5.48 -41.14 7.84
C GLU A 19 -5.92 -41.74 6.51
N THR A 20 -7.19 -41.60 6.11
CA THR A 20 -7.70 -42.16 4.85
C THR A 20 -7.06 -41.47 3.64
N ALA A 21 -6.84 -42.25 2.56
CA ALA A 21 -6.35 -41.72 1.30
C ALA A 21 -7.25 -40.59 0.76
N LYS A 22 -8.56 -40.72 0.93
CA LYS A 22 -9.54 -39.71 0.53
C LYS A 22 -9.28 -38.35 1.18
N PHE A 23 -9.10 -38.30 2.51
CA PHE A 23 -8.84 -37.04 3.22
C PHE A 23 -7.45 -36.51 2.92
N LYS A 24 -6.44 -37.37 2.82
CA LYS A 24 -5.07 -36.98 2.46
C LYS A 24 -5.02 -36.31 1.08
N THR A 25 -5.80 -36.78 0.11
CA THR A 25 -5.93 -36.15 -1.21
C THR A 25 -6.58 -34.77 -1.11
N GLU A 26 -7.66 -34.62 -0.34
CA GLU A 26 -8.35 -33.34 -0.15
C GLU A 26 -7.46 -32.27 0.51
N ILE A 27 -6.54 -32.66 1.39
CA ILE A 27 -5.66 -31.72 2.10
C ILE A 27 -4.28 -31.53 1.45
N ALA A 28 -3.95 -32.30 0.41
CA ALA A 28 -2.63 -32.31 -0.21
C ALA A 28 -2.19 -30.96 -0.78
N HIS A 29 -3.14 -30.19 -1.36
CA HIS A 29 -2.88 -28.86 -1.93
C HIS A 29 -2.79 -27.74 -0.89
N ILE A 30 -3.06 -28.06 0.39
CA ILE A 30 -3.03 -27.10 1.48
C ILE A 30 -1.62 -27.07 2.10
N PRO A 31 -1.06 -25.89 2.43
CA PRO A 31 0.23 -25.76 3.06
C PRO A 31 0.34 -26.63 4.32
N TYR A 32 1.48 -27.33 4.50
CA TYR A 32 1.70 -28.26 5.59
C TYR A 32 1.43 -27.64 6.98
N LYS A 33 1.88 -26.40 7.21
CA LYS A 33 1.64 -25.64 8.44
C LYS A 33 0.15 -25.57 8.79
N TRP A 34 -0.73 -25.41 7.80
CA TRP A 34 -2.16 -25.24 8.03
C TRP A 34 -2.88 -26.54 8.37
N ARG A 35 -2.37 -27.69 7.86
CA ARG A 35 -3.04 -28.99 7.96
C ARG A 35 -3.35 -29.35 9.42
N LYS A 36 -2.38 -29.22 10.34
CA LYS A 36 -2.57 -29.54 11.77
C LYS A 36 -3.73 -28.76 12.40
N ARG A 37 -3.79 -27.45 12.16
CA ARG A 37 -4.88 -26.61 12.73
C ARG A 37 -6.21 -26.79 12.02
N LEU A 38 -6.21 -27.08 10.72
CA LEU A 38 -7.43 -27.44 10.01
C LEU A 38 -8.00 -28.74 10.53
N ILE A 39 -7.19 -29.77 10.72
CA ILE A 39 -7.60 -31.04 11.32
C ILE A 39 -8.20 -30.81 12.71
N ALA A 40 -7.50 -30.09 13.59
CA ALA A 40 -8.00 -29.79 14.94
C ALA A 40 -9.36 -29.07 14.90
N ARG A 41 -9.51 -28.03 14.09
CA ARG A 41 -10.80 -27.31 13.94
C ARG A 41 -11.89 -28.15 13.30
N THR A 42 -11.52 -29.11 12.46
CA THR A 42 -12.47 -30.06 11.87
C THR A 42 -12.96 -31.02 12.94
N LEU A 43 -12.07 -31.52 13.80
CA LEU A 43 -12.42 -32.36 14.95
C LEU A 43 -13.40 -31.66 15.88
N ASP A 44 -13.16 -30.39 16.21
CA ASP A 44 -14.06 -29.59 17.04
C ASP A 44 -15.48 -29.52 16.41
N LYS A 45 -15.58 -29.32 15.11
CA LYS A 45 -16.88 -29.31 14.40
C LYS A 45 -17.54 -30.67 14.35
N MET A 46 -16.75 -31.74 14.17
CA MET A 46 -17.25 -33.11 14.12
C MET A 46 -17.76 -33.59 15.49
N ALA A 47 -17.16 -33.13 16.59
CA ALA A 47 -17.58 -33.48 17.95
C ALA A 47 -19.03 -33.07 18.26
N TRP A 48 -19.58 -32.06 17.57
CA TRP A 48 -20.95 -31.59 17.71
C TRP A 48 -21.97 -32.38 16.85
N SER A 49 -21.50 -33.29 15.97
CA SER A 49 -22.41 -34.07 15.12
C SER A 49 -22.59 -35.47 15.70
N SER A 50 -23.79 -35.77 16.19
CA SER A 50 -24.18 -37.10 16.68
C SER A 50 -24.39 -38.16 15.58
N TRP A 51 -24.36 -37.78 14.29
CA TRP A 51 -24.69 -38.63 13.14
C TRP A 51 -23.44 -39.11 12.40
N HIS A 52 -23.09 -40.37 12.55
CA HIS A 52 -21.89 -41.00 12.00
C HIS A 52 -21.68 -40.95 10.49
N LYS A 53 -22.71 -40.69 9.70
CA LYS A 53 -22.63 -40.61 8.22
C LYS A 53 -22.30 -39.21 7.71
N ILE A 54 -22.41 -38.16 8.54
CA ILE A 54 -22.31 -36.76 8.12
C ILE A 54 -20.92 -36.19 8.45
N TYR A 55 -20.19 -36.73 9.42
CA TYR A 55 -18.93 -36.16 9.88
C TYR A 55 -17.86 -36.08 8.77
N GLU A 56 -17.77 -37.09 7.90
CA GLU A 56 -16.79 -37.09 6.81
C GLU A 56 -17.07 -35.96 5.80
N SER A 57 -18.35 -35.77 5.44
CA SER A 57 -18.73 -34.66 4.55
C SER A 57 -18.55 -33.29 5.21
N ILE A 58 -18.79 -33.17 6.53
CA ILE A 58 -18.52 -31.95 7.28
C ILE A 58 -17.01 -31.63 7.23
N ALA A 59 -16.14 -32.62 7.45
CA ALA A 59 -14.70 -32.46 7.41
C ALA A 59 -14.20 -32.04 6.02
N VAL A 60 -14.62 -32.74 4.98
CA VAL A 60 -14.25 -32.47 3.60
C VAL A 60 -14.76 -31.10 3.16
N ASN A 61 -16.01 -30.77 3.44
CA ASN A 61 -16.60 -29.48 3.07
C ASN A 61 -15.91 -28.33 3.79
N PHE A 62 -15.58 -28.48 5.09
CA PHE A 62 -14.86 -27.46 5.82
C PHE A 62 -13.48 -27.16 5.20
N VAL A 63 -12.73 -28.21 4.82
CA VAL A 63 -11.44 -28.05 4.14
C VAL A 63 -11.60 -27.40 2.76
N ARG A 64 -12.58 -27.83 1.99
CA ARG A 64 -12.87 -27.26 0.66
C ARG A 64 -13.31 -25.81 0.73
N ASP A 65 -14.17 -25.45 1.67
CA ASP A 65 -14.61 -24.06 1.86
C ASP A 65 -13.44 -23.18 2.30
N PHE A 66 -12.59 -23.69 3.17
CA PHE A 66 -11.37 -23.00 3.54
C PHE A 66 -10.43 -22.82 2.33
N ALA A 67 -10.23 -23.88 1.55
CA ALA A 67 -9.41 -23.82 0.35
C ALA A 67 -9.95 -22.81 -0.68
N LYS A 68 -11.27 -22.84 -0.96
CA LYS A 68 -11.90 -21.87 -1.87
C LYS A 68 -11.67 -20.42 -1.46
N GLN A 69 -11.62 -20.15 -0.16
CA GLN A 69 -11.46 -18.80 0.36
C GLN A 69 -10.00 -18.32 0.36
N TYR A 70 -9.04 -19.21 0.64
CA TYR A 70 -7.64 -18.83 0.90
C TYR A 70 -6.64 -19.41 -0.09
N VAL A 71 -7.05 -20.25 -1.01
CA VAL A 71 -6.19 -20.81 -2.05
C VAL A 71 -6.76 -20.45 -3.42
N PRO A 72 -6.15 -19.51 -4.15
CA PRO A 72 -6.58 -19.17 -5.50
C PRO A 72 -6.53 -20.40 -6.42
N ALA A 73 -7.55 -20.58 -7.27
CA ALA A 73 -7.76 -21.81 -8.05
C ALA A 73 -6.56 -22.20 -8.95
N GLY A 74 -5.90 -21.21 -9.53
CA GLY A 74 -4.74 -21.41 -10.41
C GLY A 74 -3.39 -21.52 -9.70
N ILE A 75 -3.37 -21.56 -8.35
CA ILE A 75 -2.12 -21.47 -7.58
C ILE A 75 -1.93 -22.71 -6.70
N ASN A 76 -0.75 -23.31 -6.78
CA ASN A 76 -0.26 -24.20 -5.75
C ASN A 76 0.44 -23.38 -4.65
N MET A 77 -0.12 -23.36 -3.45
CA MET A 77 0.41 -22.58 -2.32
C MET A 77 1.75 -23.09 -1.77
N THR A 78 2.17 -24.28 -2.17
CA THR A 78 3.44 -24.91 -1.73
C THR A 78 4.56 -24.76 -2.76
N GLN A 79 4.28 -24.09 -3.89
CA GLN A 79 5.25 -23.89 -4.97
C GLN A 79 6.43 -23.00 -4.55
N ASP A 80 7.61 -23.34 -5.07
CA ASP A 80 8.83 -22.55 -4.88
C ASP A 80 8.91 -21.36 -5.88
N ASP A 81 10.03 -20.64 -5.87
CA ASP A 81 10.21 -19.47 -6.74
C ASP A 81 10.36 -19.86 -8.23
N ASN A 82 10.91 -21.04 -8.53
CA ASN A 82 11.03 -21.54 -9.90
C ASN A 82 9.65 -21.94 -10.44
N ASP A 83 8.83 -22.59 -9.62
CA ASP A 83 7.45 -22.91 -9.94
C ASP A 83 6.63 -21.64 -10.22
N ILE A 84 6.85 -20.58 -9.43
CA ILE A 84 6.21 -19.27 -9.66
C ILE A 84 6.63 -18.67 -11.00
N ILE A 85 7.90 -18.81 -11.37
CA ILE A 85 8.41 -18.35 -12.67
C ILE A 85 7.78 -19.16 -13.80
N ALA A 86 7.71 -20.49 -13.68
CA ALA A 86 7.07 -21.36 -14.66
C ALA A 86 5.57 -21.04 -14.82
N THR A 87 4.85 -20.87 -13.69
CA THR A 87 3.44 -20.46 -13.67
C THR A 87 3.25 -19.09 -14.34
N ALA A 88 4.14 -18.14 -14.08
CA ALA A 88 4.09 -16.81 -14.70
C ALA A 88 4.27 -16.87 -16.22
N LYS A 89 5.20 -17.70 -16.71
CA LYS A 89 5.40 -17.92 -18.16
C LYS A 89 4.17 -18.57 -18.79
N LYS A 90 3.60 -19.58 -18.11
CA LYS A 90 2.37 -20.26 -18.56
C LYS A 90 1.21 -19.28 -18.66
N ALA A 91 0.96 -18.48 -17.62
CA ALA A 91 -0.12 -17.50 -17.62
C ALA A 91 0.02 -16.45 -18.73
N ALA A 92 1.22 -15.91 -18.93
CA ALA A 92 1.50 -14.99 -20.04
C ALA A 92 1.27 -15.62 -21.41
N GLY A 93 1.68 -16.88 -21.60
CA GLY A 93 1.44 -17.64 -22.82
C GLY A 93 -0.06 -17.90 -23.08
N GLN A 94 -0.83 -18.24 -22.05
CA GLN A 94 -2.28 -18.40 -22.14
C GLN A 94 -2.99 -17.10 -22.55
N VAL A 95 -2.55 -15.95 -22.00
CA VAL A 95 -3.04 -14.64 -22.46
C VAL A 95 -2.73 -14.44 -23.94
N SER A 96 -1.48 -14.63 -24.35
CA SER A 96 -1.07 -14.43 -25.75
C SER A 96 -1.88 -15.30 -26.72
N GLN A 97 -2.10 -16.57 -26.38
CA GLN A 97 -2.96 -17.47 -27.18
C GLN A 97 -4.41 -17.01 -27.23
N GLY A 98 -4.98 -16.63 -26.07
CA GLY A 98 -6.34 -16.14 -25.99
C GLY A 98 -6.56 -14.85 -26.79
N LEU A 99 -5.59 -13.95 -26.79
CA LEU A 99 -5.65 -12.70 -27.57
C LEU A 99 -5.63 -12.92 -29.07
N CYS A 100 -4.94 -13.95 -29.56
CA CYS A 100 -4.99 -14.34 -31.00
C CYS A 100 -6.41 -14.74 -31.44
N ALA A 101 -7.24 -15.26 -30.52
CA ALA A 101 -8.62 -15.66 -30.78
C ALA A 101 -9.64 -14.56 -30.41
N ALA A 102 -9.19 -13.42 -29.91
CA ALA A 102 -10.09 -12.34 -29.48
C ALA A 102 -10.70 -11.61 -30.69
N GLN A 103 -12.02 -11.51 -30.70
CA GLN A 103 -12.79 -10.88 -31.79
C GLN A 103 -13.04 -9.38 -31.55
N SER A 104 -12.76 -8.88 -30.35
CA SER A 104 -12.94 -7.48 -29.97
C SER A 104 -12.11 -7.12 -28.74
N ASP A 105 -11.92 -5.83 -28.50
CA ASP A 105 -11.27 -5.30 -27.30
C ASP A 105 -11.96 -5.76 -26.00
N GLN A 106 -13.27 -5.82 -26.01
CA GLN A 106 -14.05 -6.29 -24.87
C GLN A 106 -13.81 -7.79 -24.62
N HIS A 107 -13.71 -8.59 -25.67
CA HIS A 107 -13.38 -10.02 -25.56
C HIS A 107 -11.95 -10.21 -25.04
N ALA A 108 -10.98 -9.42 -25.50
CA ALA A 108 -9.62 -9.43 -24.99
C ALA A 108 -9.56 -9.12 -23.48
N LEU A 109 -10.29 -8.09 -23.02
CA LEU A 109 -10.41 -7.77 -21.60
C LEU A 109 -11.05 -8.89 -20.78
N LEU A 110 -12.05 -9.56 -21.30
CA LEU A 110 -12.69 -10.69 -20.63
C LEU A 110 -11.72 -11.86 -20.44
N ILE A 111 -10.94 -12.21 -21.46
CA ILE A 111 -9.90 -13.25 -21.40
C ILE A 111 -8.86 -12.92 -20.32
N ILE A 112 -8.32 -11.70 -20.35
CA ILE A 112 -7.32 -11.26 -19.37
C ILE A 112 -7.92 -11.28 -17.95
N SER A 113 -9.15 -10.79 -17.79
CA SER A 113 -9.81 -10.72 -16.49
C SER A 113 -10.13 -12.10 -15.92
N ALA A 114 -10.51 -13.06 -16.77
CA ALA A 114 -10.77 -14.43 -16.37
C ALA A 114 -9.48 -15.09 -15.85
N LEU A 115 -8.38 -15.00 -16.60
CA LEU A 115 -7.09 -15.53 -16.17
C LEU A 115 -6.58 -14.85 -14.90
N CYS A 116 -6.69 -13.54 -14.79
CA CYS A 116 -6.29 -12.84 -13.56
C CYS A 116 -7.09 -13.36 -12.36
N ARG A 117 -8.39 -13.58 -12.49
CA ARG A 117 -9.27 -14.10 -11.43
C ARG A 117 -8.85 -15.50 -11.00
N ASP A 118 -8.54 -16.38 -11.94
CA ASP A 118 -8.11 -17.77 -11.66
C ASP A 118 -6.84 -17.80 -10.81
N TYR A 119 -5.95 -16.83 -11.02
CA TYR A 119 -4.73 -16.68 -10.22
C TYR A 119 -4.87 -15.74 -9.00
N GLY A 120 -6.09 -15.30 -8.66
CA GLY A 120 -6.34 -14.39 -7.53
C GLY A 120 -5.62 -13.04 -7.68
N ILE A 121 -5.53 -12.53 -8.90
CA ILE A 121 -4.83 -11.30 -9.26
C ILE A 121 -5.85 -10.28 -9.75
N ASP A 122 -5.69 -9.02 -9.32
CA ASP A 122 -6.50 -7.91 -9.83
C ASP A 122 -6.14 -7.66 -11.32
N THR A 123 -7.14 -7.54 -12.17
CA THR A 123 -6.94 -7.14 -13.58
C THR A 123 -6.23 -5.78 -13.63
N PRO A 124 -5.23 -5.58 -14.51
CA PRO A 124 -4.58 -4.29 -14.65
C PRO A 124 -5.61 -3.19 -14.96
N ALA A 125 -5.65 -2.14 -14.14
CA ALA A 125 -6.56 -1.01 -14.32
C ALA A 125 -5.84 0.13 -15.03
N PHE A 126 -6.01 0.23 -16.36
CA PHE A 126 -5.50 1.29 -17.22
C PHE A 126 -6.59 1.78 -18.16
N GLU A 127 -6.44 2.99 -18.69
CA GLU A 127 -7.42 3.59 -19.60
C GLU A 127 -7.32 2.95 -20.98
N GLU A 128 -6.10 2.68 -21.44
CA GLU A 128 -5.83 2.10 -22.74
C GLU A 128 -5.70 0.57 -22.68
N LEU A 129 -6.38 -0.14 -23.58
CA LEU A 129 -6.30 -1.59 -23.68
C LEU A 129 -4.86 -2.06 -23.95
N ALA A 130 -4.13 -1.32 -24.79
CA ALA A 130 -2.72 -1.64 -25.10
C ALA A 130 -1.86 -1.75 -23.84
N ASP A 131 -2.07 -0.88 -22.85
CA ASP A 131 -1.38 -0.91 -21.57
C ASP A 131 -1.72 -2.14 -20.73
N VAL A 132 -2.96 -2.60 -20.78
CA VAL A 132 -3.45 -3.82 -20.11
C VAL A 132 -2.83 -5.04 -20.77
N VAL A 133 -2.90 -5.13 -22.09
CA VAL A 133 -2.34 -6.22 -22.91
C VAL A 133 -0.84 -6.34 -22.70
N ALA A 134 -0.08 -5.24 -22.83
CA ALA A 134 1.37 -5.23 -22.68
C ALA A 134 1.83 -5.79 -21.32
N ARG A 135 1.03 -5.60 -20.26
CA ARG A 135 1.28 -6.21 -18.94
C ARG A 135 0.89 -7.66 -18.89
N ALA A 136 -0.26 -7.98 -19.45
CA ALA A 136 -0.81 -9.34 -19.39
C ALA A 136 0.00 -10.37 -20.18
N ILE A 137 0.70 -9.95 -21.24
CA ILE A 137 1.64 -10.81 -22.00
C ILE A 137 3.05 -10.87 -21.38
N ASP A 138 3.39 -10.03 -20.39
CA ASP A 138 4.71 -10.05 -19.74
C ASP A 138 4.74 -11.00 -18.54
N HIS A 139 5.46 -12.12 -18.65
CA HIS A 139 5.65 -13.07 -17.55
C HIS A 139 6.29 -12.44 -16.29
N ARG A 140 7.06 -11.34 -16.43
CA ARG A 140 7.65 -10.64 -15.29
C ARG A 140 6.59 -9.87 -14.50
N TRP A 141 5.55 -9.34 -15.16
CA TRP A 141 4.39 -8.77 -14.49
C TRP A 141 3.65 -9.87 -13.71
N TRP A 142 3.35 -11.02 -14.35
CA TRP A 142 2.71 -12.16 -13.71
C TRP A 142 3.49 -12.64 -12.50
N ARG A 143 4.82 -12.82 -12.62
CA ARG A 143 5.67 -13.23 -11.51
C ARG A 143 5.54 -12.31 -10.29
N ARG A 144 5.51 -10.99 -10.49
CA ARG A 144 5.32 -10.02 -9.41
C ARG A 144 3.93 -10.12 -8.78
N GLN A 145 2.88 -10.28 -9.58
CA GLN A 145 1.52 -10.39 -9.08
C GLN A 145 1.29 -11.73 -8.37
N LEU A 146 1.78 -12.83 -8.91
CA LEU A 146 1.70 -14.16 -8.29
C LEU A 146 2.35 -14.18 -6.90
N ARG A 147 3.59 -13.70 -6.77
CA ARG A 147 4.26 -13.58 -5.46
C ARG A 147 3.44 -12.77 -4.46
N LYS A 148 2.79 -11.71 -4.92
CA LYS A 148 1.94 -10.87 -4.08
C LYS A 148 0.62 -11.57 -3.70
N SER A 149 -0.04 -12.23 -4.65
CA SER A 149 -1.27 -12.98 -4.43
C SER A 149 -1.03 -14.15 -3.48
N ILE A 150 -0.08 -15.04 -3.78
CA ILE A 150 0.30 -16.18 -2.94
C ILE A 150 0.65 -15.70 -1.52
N GLY A 151 1.52 -14.69 -1.41
CA GLY A 151 1.95 -14.20 -0.12
C GLY A 151 0.83 -13.60 0.72
N ARG A 152 -0.16 -12.94 0.11
CA ARG A 152 -1.34 -12.40 0.79
C ARG A 152 -2.34 -13.49 1.17
N ALA A 153 -2.59 -14.43 0.28
CA ALA A 153 -3.46 -15.56 0.52
C ALA A 153 -2.92 -16.41 1.69
N PHE A 154 -1.61 -16.69 1.68
CA PHE A 154 -0.95 -17.43 2.76
C PHE A 154 -1.06 -16.68 4.10
N GLU A 155 -0.82 -15.39 4.12
CA GLU A 155 -0.92 -14.60 5.34
C GLU A 155 -2.36 -14.49 5.85
N ALA A 156 -3.35 -14.33 4.96
CA ALA A 156 -4.77 -14.34 5.31
C ALA A 156 -5.18 -15.68 5.95
N GLY A 157 -4.72 -16.79 5.40
CA GLY A 157 -4.93 -18.12 5.97
C GLY A 157 -4.28 -18.28 7.35
N ASN A 158 -3.06 -17.78 7.55
CA ASN A 158 -2.40 -17.77 8.86
C ASN A 158 -3.18 -16.95 9.89
N ILE A 159 -3.68 -15.77 9.54
CA ILE A 159 -4.54 -14.96 10.39
C ILE A 159 -5.82 -15.73 10.74
N ARG A 160 -6.49 -16.28 9.73
CA ARG A 160 -7.74 -17.04 9.90
C ARG A 160 -7.57 -18.26 10.80
N LEU A 161 -6.48 -18.98 10.64
CA LEU A 161 -6.16 -20.17 11.46
C LEU A 161 -5.65 -19.80 12.86
N GLY A 162 -5.45 -18.51 13.15
CA GLY A 162 -5.01 -18.04 14.46
C GLY A 162 -3.53 -18.33 14.73
N TYR A 163 -2.67 -18.32 13.72
CA TYR A 163 -1.22 -18.28 13.93
C TYR A 163 -0.77 -16.87 14.31
N VAL A 164 -1.40 -15.83 13.70
CA VAL A 164 -1.07 -14.44 13.96
C VAL A 164 -1.89 -13.91 15.13
N HIS A 165 -1.27 -13.88 16.33
CA HIS A 165 -1.87 -13.36 17.55
C HIS A 165 -0.80 -13.10 18.63
N TYR A 166 -1.19 -12.49 19.76
CA TYR A 166 -0.29 -12.04 20.82
C TYR A 166 0.66 -13.13 21.37
N ARG A 167 0.15 -14.36 21.59
CA ARG A 167 0.92 -15.49 22.14
C ARG A 167 1.57 -16.37 21.09
N GLY A 168 1.38 -16.06 19.82
CA GLY A 168 1.93 -16.81 18.69
C GLY A 168 2.91 -15.96 17.90
N GLU A 169 2.55 -15.67 16.66
CA GLU A 169 3.31 -14.85 15.70
C GLU A 169 2.68 -13.46 15.61
N PRO A 170 3.00 -12.49 16.50
CA PRO A 170 2.32 -11.21 16.52
C PRO A 170 2.61 -10.40 15.27
N TYR A 171 1.61 -9.64 14.79
CA TYR A 171 1.66 -8.70 13.65
C TYR A 171 1.73 -9.34 12.27
N ALA A 172 2.60 -10.33 12.06
CA ALA A 172 2.78 -11.08 10.82
C ALA A 172 3.34 -12.47 11.09
N SER A 173 3.03 -13.43 10.21
CA SER A 173 3.52 -14.79 10.33
C SER A 173 5.04 -14.89 10.16
N ASN A 174 5.65 -15.92 10.77
CA ASN A 174 7.10 -16.15 10.66
C ASN A 174 7.52 -16.34 9.19
N GLU A 175 6.75 -17.07 8.41
CA GLU A 175 7.03 -17.30 6.99
C GLU A 175 6.99 -16.00 6.18
N ALA A 176 6.04 -15.11 6.50
CA ALA A 176 5.98 -13.82 5.85
C ALA A 176 7.24 -12.99 6.14
N VAL A 177 7.73 -13.01 7.40
CA VAL A 177 8.94 -12.29 7.81
C VAL A 177 10.18 -12.88 7.17
N LEU A 178 10.37 -14.20 7.26
CA LEU A 178 11.51 -14.90 6.65
C LEU A 178 11.55 -14.71 5.14
N GLY A 179 10.40 -14.83 4.46
CA GLY A 179 10.28 -14.56 3.04
C GLY A 179 10.64 -13.10 2.68
N ARG A 180 10.29 -12.13 3.54
CA ARG A 180 10.66 -10.71 3.36
C ARG A 180 12.16 -10.50 3.54
N LEU A 181 12.77 -11.09 4.55
CA LEU A 181 14.21 -11.02 4.79
C LEU A 181 15.01 -11.61 3.63
N ALA A 182 14.62 -12.80 3.15
CA ALA A 182 15.23 -13.42 1.98
C ALA A 182 15.10 -12.52 0.73
N GLN A 183 13.93 -11.90 0.51
CA GLN A 183 13.75 -10.96 -0.59
C GLN A 183 14.63 -9.71 -0.45
N ASN A 184 14.71 -9.14 0.77
CA ASN A 184 15.56 -7.98 1.05
C ASN A 184 17.05 -8.30 0.78
N ARG A 185 17.51 -9.52 1.18
CA ARG A 185 18.87 -9.98 0.91
C ARG A 185 19.15 -10.09 -0.60
N ARG A 186 18.24 -10.72 -1.37
CA ARG A 186 18.37 -10.78 -2.84
C ARG A 186 18.40 -9.39 -3.48
N ASN A 187 17.55 -8.48 -3.01
CA ASN A 187 17.52 -7.10 -3.51
C ASN A 187 18.81 -6.36 -3.19
N ALA A 188 19.38 -6.53 -2.00
CA ALA A 188 20.63 -5.89 -1.60
C ALA A 188 21.80 -6.38 -2.48
N LEU A 189 21.91 -7.69 -2.72
CA LEU A 189 22.91 -8.27 -3.63
C LEU A 189 22.76 -7.72 -5.06
N ALA A 190 21.54 -7.68 -5.58
CA ALA A 190 21.29 -7.14 -6.92
C ALA A 190 21.63 -5.64 -7.01
N MET A 191 21.29 -4.85 -6.00
CA MET A 191 21.63 -3.41 -5.98
C MET A 191 23.14 -3.17 -5.87
N ALA A 192 23.86 -3.98 -5.11
CA ALA A 192 25.32 -3.89 -5.00
C ALA A 192 26.03 -4.27 -6.32
N ALA A 193 25.50 -5.29 -7.03
CA ALA A 193 26.07 -5.77 -8.28
C ALA A 193 25.73 -4.86 -9.49
N THR A 194 24.76 -3.95 -9.39
CA THR A 194 24.36 -3.10 -10.51
C THR A 194 25.04 -1.74 -10.41
N VAL A 195 25.97 -1.47 -11.31
CA VAL A 195 26.67 -0.18 -11.43
C VAL A 195 25.95 0.70 -12.44
N LEU A 196 25.77 1.96 -12.08
CA LEU A 196 25.21 3.00 -12.93
C LEU A 196 26.28 4.06 -13.18
N GLU A 197 26.31 4.60 -14.40
CA GLU A 197 27.16 5.72 -14.81
C GLU A 197 26.28 6.90 -15.19
N ASN A 198 26.71 8.10 -14.80
CA ASN A 198 26.05 9.34 -15.19
C ASN A 198 26.74 9.97 -16.42
N GLU A 199 26.17 11.09 -16.90
CA GLU A 199 26.69 11.87 -18.03
C GLU A 199 28.08 12.48 -17.81
N ASN A 200 28.56 12.50 -16.55
CA ASN A 200 29.91 12.98 -16.20
C ASN A 200 30.93 11.83 -16.12
N GLY A 201 30.54 10.58 -16.39
CA GLY A 201 31.39 9.40 -16.22
C GLY A 201 31.52 8.91 -14.77
N GLU A 202 30.74 9.47 -13.83
CA GLU A 202 30.77 9.01 -12.44
C GLU A 202 30.00 7.71 -12.31
N GLN A 203 30.62 6.70 -11.70
CA GLN A 203 30.05 5.37 -11.51
C GLN A 203 29.73 5.12 -10.03
N PHE A 204 28.51 4.64 -9.77
CA PHE A 204 28.08 4.22 -8.44
C PHE A 204 27.22 2.96 -8.52
N SER A 205 27.32 2.09 -7.52
CA SER A 205 26.34 1.03 -7.39
C SER A 205 24.95 1.58 -7.03
N ILE A 206 23.88 0.87 -7.39
CA ILE A 206 22.53 1.25 -6.93
C ILE A 206 22.46 1.25 -5.40
N ALA A 207 23.22 0.39 -4.72
CA ALA A 207 23.30 0.36 -3.27
C ALA A 207 23.85 1.67 -2.70
N ASP A 208 24.95 2.20 -3.23
CA ASP A 208 25.55 3.48 -2.80
C ASP A 208 24.58 4.66 -3.00
N LEU A 209 23.89 4.67 -4.15
CA LEU A 209 22.89 5.70 -4.43
C LEU A 209 21.69 5.61 -3.47
N ALA A 210 21.22 4.38 -3.19
CA ALA A 210 20.12 4.15 -2.27
C ALA A 210 20.46 4.58 -0.85
N GLU A 211 21.69 4.36 -0.40
CA GLU A 211 22.14 4.72 0.95
C GLU A 211 22.07 6.24 1.20
N LYS A 212 22.29 7.05 0.17
CA LYS A 212 22.20 8.53 0.23
C LYS A 212 20.78 9.07 0.12
N THR A 213 19.77 8.21 0.02
CA THR A 213 18.36 8.60 -0.18
C THR A 213 17.46 8.17 1.01
N THR A 214 16.18 8.50 0.94
CA THR A 214 15.18 8.00 1.91
C THR A 214 14.90 6.50 1.83
N ALA A 215 15.58 5.75 0.96
CA ALA A 215 15.66 4.30 1.04
C ALA A 215 16.44 3.86 2.29
N ASN A 216 17.47 4.63 2.67
CA ASN A 216 18.12 4.49 3.96
C ASN A 216 17.16 4.82 5.11
N LYS A 217 17.02 3.89 6.05
CA LYS A 217 16.08 3.99 7.18
C LYS A 217 16.42 5.17 8.09
N SER A 218 17.72 5.45 8.35
CA SER A 218 18.17 6.55 9.16
C SER A 218 17.79 7.91 8.56
N ILE A 219 18.07 8.11 7.26
CA ILE A 219 17.70 9.34 6.55
C ILE A 219 16.18 9.51 6.56
N ARG A 220 15.42 8.45 6.32
CA ARG A 220 13.95 8.48 6.34
C ARG A 220 13.41 8.85 7.72
N ARG A 221 13.97 8.28 8.79
CA ARG A 221 13.63 8.63 10.17
C ARG A 221 13.94 10.09 10.47
N GLY A 222 15.14 10.55 10.12
CA GLY A 222 15.55 11.95 10.32
C GLY A 222 14.61 12.92 9.62
N GLU A 223 14.24 12.66 8.35
CA GLU A 223 13.28 13.47 7.61
C GLU A 223 11.88 13.47 8.25
N LEU A 224 11.41 12.32 8.75
CA LEU A 224 10.12 12.25 9.45
C LEU A 224 10.11 13.07 10.73
N MET A 225 11.15 12.91 11.57
CA MET A 225 11.27 13.65 12.83
C MET A 225 11.42 15.15 12.60
N LEU A 226 12.19 15.55 11.59
CA LEU A 226 12.31 16.97 11.21
C LEU A 226 10.95 17.59 10.88
N ARG A 227 10.12 16.87 10.09
CA ARG A 227 8.77 17.33 9.73
C ARG A 227 7.83 17.37 10.93
N ILE A 228 7.89 16.38 11.82
CA ILE A 228 7.08 16.33 13.04
C ILE A 228 7.43 17.50 13.95
N ASN A 229 8.72 17.73 14.20
CA ASN A 229 9.19 18.85 15.01
C ASN A 229 8.79 20.20 14.40
N GLY A 230 8.94 20.37 13.08
CA GLY A 230 8.53 21.60 12.41
C GLY A 230 7.03 21.88 12.51
N PHE A 231 6.17 20.87 12.45
CA PHE A 231 4.75 21.06 12.73
C PHE A 231 4.48 21.43 14.19
N GLU A 232 5.20 20.84 15.15
CA GLU A 232 5.10 21.22 16.56
C GLU A 232 5.52 22.67 16.77
N THR A 233 6.64 23.11 16.16
CA THR A 233 7.09 24.49 16.24
C THR A 233 6.02 25.46 15.74
N ILE A 234 5.46 25.22 14.56
CA ILE A 234 4.36 26.05 14.03
C ILE A 234 3.15 26.05 14.98
N ALA A 235 2.79 24.89 15.54
CA ALA A 235 1.63 24.79 16.44
C ALA A 235 1.82 25.59 17.71
N ARG A 236 3.02 25.58 18.30
CA ARG A 236 3.35 26.38 19.49
C ARG A 236 3.30 27.89 19.21
N GLU A 237 3.90 28.32 18.10
CA GLU A 237 3.93 29.73 17.70
C GLU A 237 2.54 30.30 17.42
N THR A 238 1.67 29.50 16.84
CA THR A 238 0.32 29.94 16.43
C THR A 238 -0.77 29.61 17.42
N GLY A 239 -0.42 29.00 18.57
CA GLY A 239 -1.38 28.62 19.60
C GLY A 239 -2.34 27.49 19.18
N ASP A 240 -1.95 26.65 18.21
CA ASP A 240 -2.79 25.55 17.75
C ASP A 240 -2.90 24.46 18.81
N GLN A 241 -4.08 23.87 18.92
CA GLN A 241 -4.35 22.83 19.90
C GLN A 241 -3.87 21.46 19.36
N GLY A 242 -2.95 20.82 20.07
CA GLY A 242 -2.46 19.49 19.74
C GLY A 242 -3.35 18.39 20.30
N ILE A 243 -3.59 17.34 19.52
CA ILE A 243 -4.27 16.12 19.95
C ILE A 243 -3.49 14.90 19.48
N PHE A 244 -3.41 13.90 20.36
CA PHE A 244 -2.92 12.57 19.99
C PHE A 244 -4.11 11.61 19.92
N VAL A 245 -4.29 10.98 18.79
CA VAL A 245 -5.46 10.15 18.48
C VAL A 245 -5.02 8.72 18.20
N THR A 246 -5.69 7.74 18.81
CA THR A 246 -5.62 6.33 18.41
C THR A 246 -6.98 5.94 17.82
N TRP A 247 -6.99 5.54 16.56
CA TRP A 247 -8.20 5.13 15.84
C TRP A 247 -8.13 3.66 15.47
N THR A 248 -9.04 2.85 16.03
CA THR A 248 -9.08 1.39 15.89
C THR A 248 -10.26 0.97 15.01
N CYS A 249 -10.11 -0.14 14.31
CA CYS A 249 -11.19 -0.75 13.52
C CYS A 249 -12.31 -1.34 14.40
N PRO A 250 -13.53 -1.53 13.87
CA PRO A 250 -14.57 -2.36 14.48
C PRO A 250 -14.13 -3.80 14.73
N SER A 251 -14.79 -4.47 15.69
CA SER A 251 -14.42 -5.82 16.12
C SER A 251 -14.45 -6.86 15.01
N HIS A 252 -15.34 -6.72 14.02
CA HIS A 252 -15.41 -7.68 12.92
C HIS A 252 -14.15 -7.72 12.02
N PHE A 253 -13.25 -6.74 12.11
CA PHE A 253 -11.96 -6.76 11.43
C PHE A 253 -10.87 -7.53 12.21
N HIS A 254 -11.12 -7.85 13.48
CA HIS A 254 -10.18 -8.53 14.35
C HIS A 254 -10.37 -10.05 14.30
N ALA A 255 -9.31 -10.78 13.92
CA ALA A 255 -9.35 -12.24 13.85
C ALA A 255 -9.33 -12.91 15.24
N THR A 256 -8.66 -12.27 16.21
CA THR A 256 -8.56 -12.77 17.57
C THR A 256 -8.93 -11.69 18.59
N ARG A 257 -9.42 -12.13 19.75
CA ARG A 257 -9.62 -11.30 20.93
C ARG A 257 -8.28 -11.03 21.63
N ARG A 258 -8.27 -10.07 22.56
CA ARG A 258 -7.08 -9.72 23.34
C ARG A 258 -6.44 -10.92 24.07
N ASN A 259 -7.23 -11.88 24.50
CA ASN A 259 -6.76 -13.11 25.14
C ASN A 259 -6.19 -14.18 24.17
N GLY A 260 -6.19 -13.91 22.85
CA GLY A 260 -5.69 -14.81 21.81
C GLY A 260 -6.72 -15.81 21.27
N TYR A 261 -7.93 -15.88 21.84
CA TYR A 261 -9.00 -16.72 21.30
C TYR A 261 -9.60 -16.15 20.02
N ALA A 262 -10.11 -17.03 19.16
CA ALA A 262 -10.78 -16.62 17.93
C ALA A 262 -11.93 -15.67 18.22
N ASN A 263 -12.07 -14.64 17.39
CA ASN A 263 -13.19 -13.72 17.46
C ASN A 263 -14.37 -14.25 16.61
N PRO A 264 -15.52 -14.62 17.22
CA PRO A 264 -16.65 -15.15 16.46
C PRO A 264 -17.29 -14.13 15.51
N LYS A 265 -17.04 -12.82 15.72
CA LYS A 265 -17.53 -11.74 14.85
C LYS A 265 -16.63 -11.48 13.65
N TYR A 266 -15.49 -12.16 13.53
CA TYR A 266 -14.53 -11.89 12.46
C TYR A 266 -15.13 -12.14 11.08
N SER A 267 -15.17 -11.08 10.26
CA SER A 267 -15.73 -11.09 8.91
C SER A 267 -14.81 -11.67 7.83
N HIS A 268 -13.65 -12.19 8.22
CA HIS A 268 -12.58 -12.63 7.33
C HIS A 268 -11.91 -11.52 6.51
N ALA A 269 -12.18 -10.27 6.82
CA ALA A 269 -11.56 -9.12 6.17
C ALA A 269 -10.03 -9.13 6.38
N THR A 270 -9.32 -8.84 5.32
CA THR A 270 -7.86 -8.71 5.35
C THR A 270 -7.43 -7.41 6.03
N PRO A 271 -6.19 -7.31 6.54
CA PRO A 271 -5.64 -6.05 7.05
C PRO A 271 -5.69 -4.90 6.03
N ARG A 272 -5.60 -5.21 4.73
CA ARG A 272 -5.74 -4.20 3.67
C ARG A 272 -7.15 -3.62 3.62
N GLU A 273 -8.17 -4.45 3.68
CA GLU A 273 -9.58 -4.01 3.71
C GLU A 273 -9.90 -3.24 4.99
N ALA A 274 -9.38 -3.69 6.12
CA ALA A 274 -9.50 -2.96 7.38
C ALA A 274 -8.84 -1.57 7.31
N ASN A 275 -7.66 -1.46 6.68
CA ASN A 275 -7.01 -0.18 6.45
C ASN A 275 -7.79 0.71 5.48
N GLN A 276 -8.40 0.16 4.43
CA GLN A 276 -9.28 0.89 3.52
C GLN A 276 -10.51 1.46 4.25
N TYR A 277 -11.07 0.69 5.21
CA TYR A 277 -12.12 1.19 6.08
C TYR A 277 -11.68 2.43 6.88
N LEU A 278 -10.50 2.39 7.53
CA LEU A 278 -9.96 3.55 8.24
C LEU A 278 -9.72 4.74 7.31
N CYS A 279 -9.19 4.51 6.11
CA CYS A 279 -9.03 5.53 5.08
C CYS A 279 -10.36 6.19 4.75
N LYS A 280 -11.41 5.39 4.49
CA LYS A 280 -12.75 5.91 4.16
C LYS A 280 -13.35 6.74 5.29
N MET A 281 -13.28 6.25 6.53
CA MET A 281 -13.85 6.96 7.69
C MET A 281 -13.12 8.28 7.95
N THR A 282 -11.80 8.28 7.85
CA THR A 282 -10.99 9.50 8.07
C THR A 282 -11.10 10.51 6.92
N ALA A 283 -11.25 10.06 5.67
CA ALA A 283 -11.53 10.96 4.55
C ALA A 283 -12.87 11.71 4.73
N LEU A 284 -13.92 10.99 5.11
CA LEU A 284 -15.22 11.59 5.44
C LEU A 284 -15.12 12.57 6.63
N CYS A 285 -14.34 12.22 7.66
CA CYS A 285 -14.07 13.08 8.80
C CYS A 285 -13.37 14.38 8.38
N ARG A 286 -12.29 14.28 7.59
CA ARG A 286 -11.55 15.43 7.08
C ARG A 286 -12.43 16.36 6.23
N SER A 287 -13.25 15.80 5.36
CA SER A 287 -14.21 16.58 4.58
C SER A 287 -15.23 17.33 5.47
N ALA A 288 -15.68 16.70 6.57
CA ALA A 288 -16.58 17.36 7.53
C ALA A 288 -15.89 18.50 8.29
N LEU A 289 -14.63 18.29 8.71
CA LEU A 289 -13.82 19.33 9.36
C LEU A 289 -13.59 20.52 8.42
N ALA A 290 -13.21 20.26 7.17
CA ALA A 290 -12.98 21.29 6.16
C ALA A 290 -14.26 22.12 5.89
N ARG A 291 -15.44 21.48 5.80
CA ARG A 291 -16.71 22.20 5.63
C ARG A 291 -17.00 23.17 6.78
N LEU A 292 -16.58 22.83 7.99
CA LEU A 292 -16.72 23.69 9.17
C LEU A 292 -15.60 24.72 9.31
N GLY A 293 -14.63 24.73 8.41
CA GLY A 293 -13.50 25.65 8.52
C GLY A 293 -12.51 25.26 9.63
N ILE A 294 -12.45 23.98 10.00
CA ILE A 294 -11.45 23.46 10.94
C ILE A 294 -10.28 22.88 10.14
N GLY A 295 -9.15 23.58 10.17
CA GLY A 295 -7.91 23.11 9.60
C GLY A 295 -7.23 22.09 10.51
N ILE A 296 -6.71 21.00 9.93
CA ILE A 296 -5.91 20.01 10.64
C ILE A 296 -4.63 19.70 9.87
N TYR A 297 -3.53 19.55 10.60
CA TYR A 297 -2.26 19.13 10.04
C TYR A 297 -1.49 18.26 11.05
N GLY A 298 -0.53 17.49 10.59
CA GLY A 298 0.24 16.59 11.44
C GLY A 298 0.62 15.30 10.75
N PHE A 299 0.68 14.21 11.51
CA PHE A 299 1.12 12.90 11.03
C PHE A 299 0.21 11.76 11.48
N ARG A 300 0.04 10.79 10.59
CA ARG A 300 -0.58 9.50 10.85
C ARG A 300 0.44 8.39 10.69
N ILE A 301 0.45 7.44 11.65
CA ILE A 301 1.19 6.19 11.59
C ILE A 301 0.20 5.04 11.64
N ALA A 302 0.29 4.11 10.69
CA ALA A 302 -0.49 2.87 10.71
C ALA A 302 0.36 1.76 11.32
N GLU A 303 -0.19 1.09 12.31
CA GLU A 303 0.42 -0.06 12.99
C GLU A 303 -0.54 -1.26 13.00
N PRO A 304 -0.04 -2.50 13.04
CA PRO A 304 -0.87 -3.66 13.30
C PRO A 304 -1.15 -3.83 14.77
N HIS A 305 -2.35 -4.30 15.12
CA HIS A 305 -2.58 -5.04 16.34
C HIS A 305 -1.91 -6.43 16.26
N HIS A 306 -1.84 -7.14 17.37
CA HIS A 306 -1.21 -8.47 17.42
C HIS A 306 -1.83 -9.48 16.45
N ASP A 307 -3.09 -9.30 16.06
CA ASP A 307 -3.82 -10.11 15.10
C ASP A 307 -3.76 -9.57 13.66
N SER A 308 -2.82 -8.67 13.37
CA SER A 308 -2.63 -8.03 12.07
C SER A 308 -3.65 -6.95 11.69
N CYS A 309 -4.72 -6.74 12.48
CA CYS A 309 -5.69 -5.68 12.22
C CYS A 309 -5.04 -4.29 12.38
N PRO A 310 -5.18 -3.36 11.42
CA PRO A 310 -4.58 -2.03 11.53
C PRO A 310 -5.28 -1.14 12.57
N HIS A 311 -4.49 -0.30 13.22
CA HIS A 311 -4.95 0.88 13.91
C HIS A 311 -4.01 2.06 13.59
N TRP A 312 -4.52 3.27 13.78
CA TRP A 312 -3.77 4.47 13.45
C TRP A 312 -3.45 5.30 14.68
N HIS A 313 -2.20 5.67 14.82
CA HIS A 313 -1.76 6.70 15.75
C HIS A 313 -1.56 8.00 14.99
N MET A 314 -2.16 9.08 15.47
CA MET A 314 -2.12 10.38 14.79
C MET A 314 -1.75 11.47 15.80
N LEU A 315 -0.71 12.23 15.47
CA LEU A 315 -0.42 13.51 16.11
C LEU A 315 -0.95 14.61 15.20
N LEU A 316 -1.98 15.29 15.64
CA LEU A 316 -2.67 16.30 14.85
C LEU A 316 -2.71 17.63 15.59
N PHE A 317 -2.54 18.70 14.85
CA PHE A 317 -2.72 20.06 15.32
C PHE A 317 -3.96 20.65 14.66
N VAL A 318 -4.77 21.34 15.46
CA VAL A 318 -6.10 21.82 15.08
C VAL A 318 -6.09 23.34 15.13
N ARG A 319 -6.45 23.97 14.01
CA ARG A 319 -6.51 25.42 13.85
C ARG A 319 -7.86 25.86 13.35
N PRO A 320 -8.49 26.92 13.93
CA PRO A 320 -9.62 27.56 13.31
C PRO A 320 -9.20 28.36 12.08
N THR A 321 -9.87 28.17 10.95
CA THR A 321 -9.73 29.07 9.79
C THR A 321 -10.63 30.29 9.98
N GLU A 322 -10.47 31.34 9.15
CA GLU A 322 -11.33 32.53 9.20
C GLU A 322 -12.82 32.19 9.05
N LYS A 323 -13.13 31.16 8.27
CA LYS A 323 -14.50 30.63 8.17
C LYS A 323 -15.05 30.16 9.51
N TYR A 324 -14.22 29.52 10.35
CA TYR A 324 -14.63 29.00 11.65
C TYR A 324 -14.77 30.10 12.70
N LYS A 325 -13.88 31.10 12.69
CA LYS A 325 -13.86 32.21 13.64
C LYS A 325 -15.18 32.99 13.67
N LYS A 326 -15.92 33.03 12.55
CA LYS A 326 -17.23 33.65 12.44
C LYS A 326 -18.28 32.98 13.34
N HIS A 327 -18.07 31.78 13.86
CA HIS A 327 -19.03 31.02 14.65
C HIS A 327 -18.74 31.03 16.16
N HIS A 328 -17.83 31.85 16.67
CA HIS A 328 -17.52 32.09 18.09
C HIS A 328 -17.35 30.84 18.97
N ILE A 329 -16.80 29.73 18.43
CA ILE A 329 -16.56 28.50 19.19
C ILE A 329 -15.14 28.51 19.75
N HIS A 330 -14.99 28.64 21.08
CA HIS A 330 -13.67 28.71 21.74
C HIS A 330 -12.89 27.40 21.71
N ASP A 331 -13.55 26.21 21.84
CA ASP A 331 -12.87 24.90 21.86
C ASP A 331 -12.92 24.21 20.51
N VAL A 332 -12.00 24.59 19.63
CA VAL A 332 -11.87 24.02 18.27
C VAL A 332 -11.47 22.54 18.30
N ALA A 333 -10.54 22.16 19.18
CA ALA A 333 -10.12 20.76 19.31
C ALA A 333 -11.24 19.88 19.82
N GLY A 334 -12.02 20.35 20.82
CA GLY A 334 -13.21 19.62 21.28
C GLY A 334 -14.24 19.43 20.18
N ARG A 335 -14.42 20.43 19.31
CA ARG A 335 -15.30 20.28 18.14
C ARG A 335 -14.76 19.25 17.16
N ALA A 336 -13.46 19.30 16.85
CA ALA A 336 -12.81 18.32 15.99
C ALA A 336 -12.92 16.89 16.57
N ILE A 337 -12.67 16.70 17.86
CA ILE A 337 -12.82 15.43 18.56
C ILE A 337 -14.26 14.89 18.44
N ARG A 338 -15.28 15.72 18.64
CA ARG A 338 -16.69 15.30 18.47
C ARG A 338 -16.99 14.81 17.06
N ILE A 339 -16.41 15.46 16.06
CA ILE A 339 -16.55 15.03 14.66
C ILE A 339 -15.82 13.70 14.42
N MET A 340 -14.58 13.55 14.91
CA MET A 340 -13.84 12.29 14.82
C MET A 340 -14.61 11.14 15.48
N LYS A 341 -15.15 11.33 16.68
CA LYS A 341 -15.99 10.37 17.39
C LYS A 341 -17.22 9.96 16.57
N ARG A 342 -17.89 10.93 15.95
CA ARG A 342 -19.05 10.66 15.07
C ARG A 342 -18.71 9.69 13.95
N TYR A 343 -17.53 9.83 13.30
CA TYR A 343 -17.12 8.95 12.21
C TYR A 343 -16.52 7.63 12.71
N ALA A 344 -15.84 7.62 13.84
CA ALA A 344 -15.35 6.38 14.45
C ALA A 344 -16.50 5.46 14.88
N TRP A 345 -17.61 6.04 15.30
CA TRP A 345 -18.81 5.32 15.72
C TRP A 345 -19.90 5.22 14.64
N ARG A 346 -19.56 5.52 13.39
CA ARG A 346 -20.56 5.54 12.30
C ARG A 346 -21.15 4.16 12.01
N THR A 347 -20.31 3.11 12.12
CA THR A 347 -20.72 1.73 11.92
C THR A 347 -20.70 0.98 13.23
N GLU A 348 -21.61 0.03 13.41
CA GLU A 348 -21.66 -0.85 14.60
C GLU A 348 -21.56 -0.10 15.93
N ARG A 349 -22.28 1.00 16.03
CA ARG A 349 -22.27 1.87 17.22
C ARG A 349 -22.70 1.14 18.50
N GLY A 350 -23.63 0.18 18.39
CA GLY A 350 -24.11 -0.64 19.49
C GLY A 350 -23.19 -1.77 19.93
N GLU A 351 -22.01 -1.90 19.33
CA GLU A 351 -21.05 -2.92 19.73
C GLU A 351 -20.49 -2.62 21.13
N PRO A 352 -20.48 -3.62 22.05
CA PRO A 352 -19.87 -3.45 23.38
C PRO A 352 -18.42 -2.98 23.29
N GLY A 353 -18.08 -1.92 24.03
CA GLY A 353 -16.73 -1.32 24.01
C GLY A 353 -16.45 -0.39 22.82
N ALA A 354 -17.39 -0.17 21.89
CA ALA A 354 -17.16 0.71 20.74
C ALA A 354 -16.83 2.16 21.16
N PHE A 355 -17.49 2.68 22.18
CA PHE A 355 -17.27 4.04 22.67
C PHE A 355 -15.92 4.21 23.39
N GLU A 356 -15.43 3.14 24.00
CA GLU A 356 -14.20 3.14 24.79
C GLU A 356 -12.96 2.88 23.95
N HIS A 357 -13.04 2.00 22.93
CA HIS A 357 -11.87 1.45 22.28
C HIS A 357 -11.67 1.89 20.82
N ARG A 358 -12.71 2.39 20.12
CA ARG A 358 -12.56 2.75 18.70
C ARG A 358 -11.82 4.06 18.47
N LEU A 359 -11.95 5.02 19.41
CA LEU A 359 -11.26 6.29 19.33
C LEU A 359 -10.82 6.76 20.71
N ASP A 360 -9.53 6.65 20.99
CA ASP A 360 -8.89 7.28 22.15
C ASP A 360 -8.24 8.60 21.72
N VAL A 361 -8.50 9.68 22.47
CA VAL A 361 -7.96 11.01 22.16
C VAL A 361 -7.41 11.65 23.42
N LYS A 362 -6.14 12.04 23.35
CA LYS A 362 -5.44 12.79 24.39
C LYS A 362 -5.11 14.19 23.86
N ARG A 363 -5.50 15.23 24.59
CA ARG A 363 -5.05 16.59 24.29
C ARG A 363 -3.58 16.72 24.70
N ILE A 364 -2.79 17.39 23.87
CA ILE A 364 -1.39 17.67 24.16
C ILE A 364 -1.35 18.78 25.19
N ASP A 365 -0.67 18.50 26.27
CA ASP A 365 -0.35 19.45 27.32
C ASP A 365 1.08 19.96 27.10
N TRP A 366 1.17 21.18 26.64
CA TRP A 366 2.45 21.80 26.29
C TRP A 366 3.39 21.99 27.49
N SER A 367 2.88 21.97 28.72
CA SER A 367 3.68 22.06 29.94
C SER A 367 4.46 20.78 30.23
N LYS A 368 4.00 19.64 29.69
CA LYS A 368 4.60 18.30 29.91
C LYS A 368 5.66 17.92 28.89
N GLY A 369 6.02 18.81 27.98
CA GLY A 369 7.10 18.60 27.03
C GLY A 369 6.68 18.58 25.55
N SER A 370 7.44 17.85 24.72
CA SER A 370 7.27 17.82 23.28
C SER A 370 6.15 16.88 22.82
N ALA A 371 5.28 17.39 21.95
CA ALA A 371 4.28 16.57 21.27
C ALA A 371 4.92 15.51 20.35
N ALA A 372 6.07 15.83 19.77
CA ALA A 372 6.85 14.88 18.97
C ALA A 372 7.27 13.64 19.76
N GLY A 373 7.49 13.78 21.08
CA GLY A 373 7.79 12.66 21.98
C GLY A 373 6.69 11.59 22.00
N TYR A 374 5.41 11.97 21.86
CA TYR A 374 4.30 11.01 21.81
C TYR A 374 4.37 10.10 20.58
N ILE A 375 4.82 10.62 19.45
CA ILE A 375 4.87 9.87 18.20
C ILE A 375 6.23 9.25 17.91
N ALA A 376 7.31 9.77 18.53
CA ALA A 376 8.69 9.34 18.31
C ALA A 376 8.88 7.84 18.58
N LYS A 377 8.27 7.31 19.65
CA LYS A 377 8.31 5.88 19.98
C LYS A 377 7.74 4.99 18.88
N TYR A 378 6.69 5.45 18.19
CA TYR A 378 6.08 4.71 17.08
C TYR A 378 6.95 4.80 15.82
N VAL A 379 7.61 5.94 15.61
CA VAL A 379 8.58 6.08 14.50
C VAL A 379 9.77 5.15 14.73
N ALA A 380 10.32 5.10 15.94
CA ALA A 380 11.43 4.21 16.30
C ALA A 380 11.01 2.73 16.13
N LYS A 381 9.91 2.31 16.74
CA LYS A 381 9.39 0.93 16.64
C LYS A 381 9.19 0.48 15.19
N ASN A 382 8.77 1.37 14.30
CA ASN A 382 8.44 1.03 12.92
C ASN A 382 9.61 1.18 11.94
N ILE A 383 10.67 1.90 12.29
CA ILE A 383 11.82 2.14 11.40
C ILE A 383 13.08 1.46 11.93
N ASP A 384 13.40 1.65 13.20
CA ASP A 384 14.72 1.27 13.72
C ASP A 384 14.81 -0.19 14.16
N GLY A 385 13.76 -0.72 14.73
CA GLY A 385 13.47 -2.08 15.24
C GLY A 385 14.54 -3.14 15.30
N VAL A 386 15.75 -2.77 15.14
CA VAL A 386 16.92 -3.54 15.48
C VAL A 386 17.53 -2.81 16.68
N GLU A 387 17.43 -3.37 17.87
CA GLU A 387 18.49 -3.21 18.84
C GLU A 387 19.74 -3.79 18.16
N GLN A 388 20.43 -2.93 17.43
CA GLN A 388 21.70 -3.27 16.82
C GLN A 388 22.68 -3.37 17.96
N HIS A 389 23.00 -4.56 18.39
CA HIS A 389 24.26 -4.79 19.04
C HIS A 389 25.34 -4.42 18.02
N LYS A 390 25.88 -3.20 18.16
CA LYS A 390 27.08 -2.79 17.45
C LYS A 390 28.22 -3.66 17.95
N THR A 391 28.51 -4.71 17.22
CA THR A 391 29.83 -5.35 17.33
C THR A 391 30.84 -4.51 16.54
N ARG A 392 32.07 -4.53 16.95
CA ARG A 392 33.20 -3.84 16.31
C ARG A 392 33.40 -4.19 14.82
N GLU A 393 32.70 -5.22 14.31
CA GLU A 393 32.90 -5.85 12.99
C GLU A 393 31.70 -5.71 12.05
N GLY A 394 30.67 -4.96 12.37
CA GLY A 394 29.48 -4.80 11.52
C GLY A 394 28.17 -5.27 12.18
N TYR A 395 27.06 -5.04 11.50
CA TYR A 395 25.73 -5.35 12.00
C TYR A 395 25.46 -6.85 11.94
N THR A 396 25.40 -7.51 13.09
CA THR A 396 24.89 -8.89 13.20
C THR A 396 23.39 -8.86 13.46
N VAL A 397 22.64 -9.69 12.74
CA VAL A 397 21.26 -10.01 13.08
C VAL A 397 21.33 -10.82 14.38
N ALA A 398 20.59 -10.40 15.41
CA ALA A 398 20.51 -11.20 16.62
C ALA A 398 19.99 -12.60 16.27
N THR A 399 20.75 -13.61 16.64
CA THR A 399 20.34 -15.02 16.57
C THR A 399 19.95 -15.47 17.95
N ASP A 400 18.98 -16.39 18.04
CA ASP A 400 18.65 -17.05 19.29
C ASP A 400 19.75 -18.05 19.70
N LEU A 401 19.57 -18.72 20.85
CA LEU A 401 20.52 -19.70 21.38
C LEU A 401 20.80 -20.89 20.44
N ASN A 402 19.96 -21.10 19.44
CA ASN A 402 20.10 -22.17 18.44
C ASN A 402 20.69 -21.64 17.11
N GLY A 403 21.09 -20.36 17.02
CA GLY A 403 21.60 -19.75 15.79
C GLY A 403 20.51 -19.29 14.82
N ASP A 404 19.24 -19.39 15.18
CA ASP A 404 18.12 -18.91 14.35
C ASP A 404 17.98 -17.39 14.43
N VAL A 405 17.52 -16.79 13.33
CA VAL A 405 17.28 -15.34 13.24
C VAL A 405 16.18 -14.92 14.19
N GLU A 406 16.48 -14.07 15.18
CA GLU A 406 15.47 -13.50 16.05
C GLU A 406 14.55 -12.55 15.26
N LEU A 407 13.27 -12.89 15.18
CA LEU A 407 12.25 -12.12 14.45
C LEU A 407 11.72 -10.98 15.31
N THR A 408 12.34 -9.82 15.22
CA THR A 408 11.99 -8.64 16.02
C THR A 408 10.61 -8.08 15.71
N PRO A 409 9.95 -7.39 16.65
CA PRO A 409 8.65 -6.74 16.39
C PRO A 409 8.66 -5.79 15.21
N SER A 410 9.74 -5.08 14.93
CA SER A 410 9.80 -4.16 13.82
C SER A 410 9.95 -4.83 12.47
N MET A 411 10.70 -5.95 12.38
CA MET A 411 10.71 -6.78 11.17
C MET A 411 9.31 -7.27 10.82
N ARG A 412 8.51 -7.65 11.82
CA ARG A 412 7.13 -8.07 11.66
C ARG A 412 6.24 -6.94 11.19
N VAL A 413 6.35 -5.75 11.78
CA VAL A 413 5.57 -4.56 11.41
C VAL A 413 5.94 -4.07 10.01
N GLU A 414 7.23 -4.05 9.64
CA GLU A 414 7.68 -3.74 8.28
C GLU A 414 7.13 -4.75 7.26
N THR A 415 7.20 -6.04 7.61
CA THR A 415 6.67 -7.11 6.77
C THR A 415 5.18 -6.99 6.57
N TRP A 416 4.42 -6.74 7.65
CA TRP A 416 2.99 -6.49 7.60
C TRP A 416 2.64 -5.35 6.63
N ALA A 417 3.29 -4.20 6.77
CA ALA A 417 3.03 -3.06 5.91
C ALA A 417 3.34 -3.35 4.44
N ALA A 418 4.47 -4.02 4.16
CA ALA A 418 4.86 -4.39 2.81
C ALA A 418 3.92 -5.43 2.19
N LYS A 419 3.52 -6.47 2.95
CA LYS A 419 2.64 -7.55 2.51
C LYS A 419 1.27 -7.03 2.10
N TRP A 420 0.67 -6.18 2.94
CA TRP A 420 -0.67 -5.64 2.72
C TRP A 420 -0.69 -4.36 1.89
N GLY A 421 0.48 -3.80 1.56
CA GLY A 421 0.60 -2.54 0.81
C GLY A 421 0.05 -1.35 1.59
N ILE A 422 0.26 -1.33 2.90
CA ILE A 422 -0.21 -0.28 3.80
C ILE A 422 0.86 0.80 3.92
N ARG A 423 0.49 2.04 3.66
CA ARG A 423 1.34 3.20 3.88
C ARG A 423 1.43 3.49 5.37
N GLN A 424 2.58 3.19 6.00
CA GLN A 424 2.76 3.35 7.44
C GLN A 424 2.74 4.81 7.88
N PHE A 425 3.44 5.69 7.17
CA PHE A 425 3.60 7.10 7.54
C PHE A 425 2.94 8.01 6.52
N GLN A 426 2.11 8.93 7.00
CA GLN A 426 1.45 9.89 6.14
C GLN A 426 1.34 11.26 6.83
N GLN A 427 1.81 12.29 6.13
CA GLN A 427 1.60 13.68 6.50
C GLN A 427 0.19 14.11 6.11
N TRP A 428 -0.47 14.85 7.00
CA TRP A 428 -1.73 15.55 6.74
C TRP A 428 -1.48 17.06 6.82
N GLY A 429 -2.01 17.80 5.87
CA GLY A 429 -1.77 19.25 5.78
C GLY A 429 -0.31 19.62 5.50
N GLY A 430 -0.04 20.91 5.48
CA GLY A 430 1.27 21.47 5.20
C GLY A 430 1.78 21.29 3.77
N ALA A 431 2.89 21.92 3.49
CA ALA A 431 3.53 21.86 2.20
C ALA A 431 4.12 20.47 1.90
N PRO A 432 4.09 20.01 0.63
CA PRO A 432 4.58 18.69 0.25
C PRO A 432 6.10 18.53 0.42
N VAL A 433 6.51 17.36 0.93
CA VAL A 433 7.94 17.00 1.03
C VAL A 433 8.61 16.85 -0.35
N THR A 434 7.86 16.67 -1.41
CA THR A 434 8.39 16.63 -2.78
C THR A 434 9.00 17.96 -3.20
N ILE A 435 8.36 19.09 -2.85
CA ILE A 435 8.92 20.44 -3.10
C ILE A 435 10.18 20.66 -2.25
N TRP A 436 10.16 20.29 -0.96
CA TRP A 436 11.31 20.31 -0.08
C TRP A 436 12.53 19.60 -0.69
N ARG A 437 12.33 18.39 -1.20
CA ARG A 437 13.41 17.61 -1.81
C ARG A 437 13.88 18.20 -3.12
N GLU A 438 12.98 18.85 -3.86
CA GLU A 438 13.32 19.51 -5.11
C GLU A 438 14.14 20.78 -4.89
N LEU A 439 13.77 21.60 -3.91
CA LEU A 439 14.53 22.79 -3.51
C LEU A 439 15.99 22.47 -3.12
N ARG A 440 16.22 21.32 -2.48
CA ARG A 440 17.58 20.87 -2.11
C ARG A 440 18.49 20.56 -3.31
N ARG A 441 17.92 20.43 -4.51
CA ARG A 441 18.65 20.17 -5.75
C ARG A 441 18.92 21.41 -6.56
N ILE A 442 18.47 22.58 -6.11
CA ILE A 442 18.70 23.85 -6.80
C ILE A 442 20.01 24.45 -6.32
N LYS A 443 20.87 24.87 -7.26
CA LYS A 443 22.14 25.50 -6.94
C LYS A 443 21.94 26.90 -6.36
N LYS A 444 22.85 27.33 -5.47
CA LYS A 444 22.78 28.61 -4.78
C LYS A 444 22.77 29.80 -5.75
N GLU A 445 23.56 29.71 -6.83
CA GLU A 445 23.69 30.76 -7.85
C GLU A 445 22.35 31.11 -8.51
N MET A 446 21.48 30.12 -8.66
CA MET A 446 20.14 30.32 -9.23
C MET A 446 19.18 31.03 -8.27
N VAL A 447 19.46 30.99 -6.98
CA VAL A 447 18.56 31.52 -5.94
C VAL A 447 18.99 32.92 -5.48
N ASN A 448 20.25 33.34 -5.70
CA ASN A 448 20.80 34.62 -5.24
C ASN A 448 19.94 35.84 -5.67
N LYS A 449 19.36 35.79 -6.89
CA LYS A 449 18.50 36.86 -7.46
C LYS A 449 17.01 36.49 -7.39
N ALA A 450 16.64 35.42 -6.69
CA ALA A 450 15.26 34.99 -6.58
C ALA A 450 14.44 35.88 -5.63
N PRO A 451 13.11 35.95 -5.76
CA PRO A 451 12.24 36.60 -4.80
C PRO A 451 12.45 36.08 -3.37
N GLU A 452 12.20 36.95 -2.40
CA GLU A 452 12.40 36.64 -0.96
C GLU A 452 11.77 35.33 -0.52
N PRO A 453 10.49 34.99 -0.85
CA PRO A 453 9.89 33.71 -0.44
C PRO A 453 10.64 32.50 -1.00
N MET A 454 11.18 32.59 -2.21
CA MET A 454 11.99 31.51 -2.81
C MET A 454 13.32 31.35 -2.07
N ARG A 455 14.01 32.45 -1.74
CA ARG A 455 15.25 32.42 -0.98
C ARG A 455 15.05 31.85 0.40
N ARG A 456 14.03 32.31 1.15
CA ARG A 456 13.68 31.75 2.47
C ARG A 456 13.41 30.27 2.44
N ALA A 457 12.61 29.79 1.47
CA ALA A 457 12.32 28.38 1.33
C ALA A 457 13.55 27.56 0.97
N TRP A 458 14.42 28.08 0.11
CA TRP A 458 15.67 27.43 -0.25
C TRP A 458 16.63 27.36 0.93
N ASP A 459 16.82 28.45 1.68
CA ASP A 459 17.65 28.48 2.89
C ASP A 459 17.15 27.52 3.97
N ALA A 460 15.83 27.42 4.14
CA ALA A 460 15.21 26.53 5.10
C ALA A 460 15.50 25.04 4.84
N VAL A 461 15.68 24.65 3.56
CA VAL A 461 15.89 23.24 3.20
C VAL A 461 17.35 22.83 3.20
N GLN A 462 18.31 23.79 3.22
CA GLN A 462 19.72 23.49 3.17
C GLN A 462 20.27 23.04 4.53
N LYS A 463 21.19 22.08 4.49
CA LYS A 463 22.12 21.82 5.59
C LYS A 463 23.33 22.69 5.35
N ILE A 464 23.65 23.55 6.29
CA ILE A 464 24.93 24.28 6.29
C ILE A 464 25.85 23.50 7.21
N ASP A 465 27.05 23.18 6.73
CA ASP A 465 28.04 22.43 7.49
C ASP A 465 28.32 23.13 8.83
N GLY A 466 28.21 22.37 9.92
CA GLY A 466 28.58 22.70 11.29
C GLY A 466 27.45 23.22 12.18
N GLU A 467 26.65 24.20 11.80
CA GLU A 467 25.78 24.89 12.76
C GLU A 467 24.29 24.97 12.36
N LYS A 468 23.96 25.13 11.09
CA LYS A 468 22.58 25.31 10.66
C LYS A 468 21.95 23.98 10.17
N ARG A 469 20.99 23.48 10.93
CA ARG A 469 20.15 22.37 10.51
C ARG A 469 19.01 22.87 9.60
N ALA A 470 18.63 22.07 8.62
CA ALA A 470 17.44 22.35 7.83
C ALA A 470 16.20 22.52 8.74
N ASP A 471 15.35 23.52 8.45
CA ASP A 471 14.21 23.91 9.26
C ASP A 471 12.89 23.73 8.50
N TRP A 472 12.09 22.75 8.94
CA TRP A 472 10.79 22.48 8.33
C TRP A 472 9.74 23.54 8.68
N ALA A 473 9.82 24.18 9.86
CA ALA A 473 8.88 25.23 10.25
C ALA A 473 9.09 26.48 9.37
N GLU A 474 10.36 26.86 9.12
CA GLU A 474 10.66 27.97 8.23
C GLU A 474 10.24 27.70 6.79
N TYR A 475 10.42 26.47 6.31
CA TYR A 475 9.88 26.07 5.01
C TYR A 475 8.36 26.19 4.95
N LEU A 476 7.63 25.79 6.00
CA LEU A 476 6.18 25.95 6.05
C LEU A 476 5.76 27.42 6.04
N ARG A 477 6.47 28.29 6.77
CA ARG A 477 6.21 29.75 6.76
C ARG A 477 6.40 30.34 5.37
N ALA A 478 7.49 29.97 4.70
CA ALA A 478 7.78 30.40 3.32
C ALA A 478 6.73 29.91 2.31
N GLN A 479 6.03 28.82 2.60
CA GLN A 479 4.97 28.26 1.78
C GLN A 479 3.56 28.81 2.12
N GLY A 480 3.44 29.73 3.08
CA GLY A 480 2.18 30.32 3.52
C GLY A 480 1.54 29.63 4.72
N GLY A 481 2.23 28.69 5.38
CA GLY A 481 1.81 28.07 6.65
C GLY A 481 1.39 26.61 6.56
N ALA A 482 0.96 26.06 7.70
CA ALA A 482 0.67 24.63 7.83
C ALA A 482 -0.68 24.18 7.26
N ILE A 483 -1.62 25.08 7.01
CA ILE A 483 -2.98 24.76 6.52
C ILE A 483 -3.28 25.33 5.13
N VAL A 484 -2.26 25.85 4.45
CA VAL A 484 -2.38 26.42 3.11
C VAL A 484 -2.85 25.35 2.11
N PRO A 485 -3.91 25.60 1.32
CA PRO A 485 -4.33 24.73 0.24
C PRO A 485 -3.23 24.55 -0.82
N ARG A 486 -3.12 23.37 -1.41
CA ARG A 486 -2.07 23.09 -2.42
C ARG A 486 -2.04 24.07 -3.59
N LYS A 487 -3.20 24.58 -3.99
CA LYS A 487 -3.33 25.57 -5.09
C LYS A 487 -2.81 26.97 -4.72
N GLU A 488 -2.66 27.24 -3.43
CA GLU A 488 -2.22 28.54 -2.87
C GLU A 488 -0.79 28.49 -2.33
N LEU A 489 -0.06 27.39 -2.55
CA LEU A 489 1.34 27.29 -2.19
C LEU A 489 2.18 28.31 -2.96
N VAL A 490 3.08 28.99 -2.25
CA VAL A 490 4.00 29.98 -2.83
C VAL A 490 4.98 29.34 -3.81
N ILE A 491 5.45 28.12 -3.48
CA ILE A 491 6.36 27.37 -4.34
C ILE A 491 5.67 26.07 -4.75
N THR A 492 5.68 25.81 -6.06
CA THR A 492 5.09 24.62 -6.67
C THR A 492 6.10 23.88 -7.54
N LEU A 493 5.83 22.62 -7.88
CA LEU A 493 6.71 21.84 -8.74
C LEU A 493 6.57 22.26 -10.20
N ALA A 494 7.68 22.56 -10.84
CA ALA A 494 7.77 22.60 -12.30
C ALA A 494 7.85 21.16 -12.82
N LYS A 495 6.88 20.79 -13.64
CA LYS A 495 6.79 19.46 -14.24
C LYS A 495 6.99 19.60 -15.74
N ASP A 496 7.89 18.79 -16.30
CA ASP A 496 8.07 18.74 -17.75
C ASP A 496 6.89 17.98 -18.38
N GLU A 497 6.36 18.47 -19.48
CA GLU A 497 5.31 17.79 -20.25
C GLU A 497 5.87 16.65 -21.13
N LYS A 498 7.18 16.44 -21.12
CA LYS A 498 7.77 15.31 -21.82
C LYS A 498 7.22 13.99 -21.30
N THR A 499 6.47 13.35 -22.14
CA THR A 499 5.93 12.02 -21.91
C THR A 499 7.05 11.00 -21.90
N VAL A 500 7.40 10.50 -20.73
CA VAL A 500 8.26 9.31 -20.62
C VAL A 500 7.39 8.09 -20.86
N ILE A 501 7.73 7.33 -21.89
CA ILE A 501 7.06 6.06 -22.17
C ILE A 501 7.56 5.03 -21.17
N GLY A 502 6.65 4.42 -20.42
CA GLY A 502 6.94 3.34 -19.49
C GLY A 502 7.26 2.03 -20.21
N ARG A 503 7.68 1.02 -19.44
CA ARG A 503 8.04 -0.31 -19.98
C ARG A 503 6.94 -0.96 -20.82
N TYR A 504 5.70 -0.63 -20.55
CA TYR A 504 4.53 -1.23 -21.19
C TYR A 504 3.81 -0.25 -22.13
N GLY A 505 4.51 0.77 -22.61
CA GLY A 505 3.94 1.75 -23.52
C GLY A 505 3.17 2.88 -22.82
N GLU A 506 2.89 2.73 -21.51
CA GLU A 506 2.15 3.73 -20.77
C GLU A 506 2.88 5.06 -20.70
N THR A 507 2.15 6.14 -20.85
CA THR A 507 2.64 7.48 -20.59
C THR A 507 2.86 7.67 -19.09
N ILE A 508 4.12 7.71 -18.66
CA ILE A 508 4.46 8.05 -17.28
C ILE A 508 4.43 9.56 -17.15
N LYS A 509 3.47 10.10 -16.41
CA LYS A 509 3.46 11.52 -16.06
C LYS A 509 4.70 11.87 -15.27
N VAL A 510 5.52 12.54 -15.89
CA VAL A 510 6.54 13.52 -15.72
C VAL A 510 7.21 13.67 -14.35
N THR A 511 8.53 13.62 -14.43
CA THR A 511 9.46 13.96 -13.35
C THR A 511 9.51 15.46 -13.15
N PRO A 512 9.41 16.00 -11.93
CA PRO A 512 9.68 17.41 -11.70
C PRO A 512 11.11 17.74 -12.12
N TYR A 513 11.32 18.88 -12.77
CA TYR A 513 12.65 19.35 -13.20
C TYR A 513 13.07 20.66 -12.51
N GLY A 514 12.24 21.13 -11.59
CA GLY A 514 12.50 22.35 -10.83
C GLY A 514 11.27 22.80 -10.04
N VAL A 515 11.25 24.07 -9.68
CA VAL A 515 10.13 24.69 -8.98
C VAL A 515 9.76 26.03 -9.62
N HIS A 516 8.49 26.41 -9.47
CA HIS A 516 7.98 27.75 -9.72
C HIS A 516 7.81 28.49 -8.39
N CYS A 517 7.99 29.80 -8.41
CA CYS A 517 7.62 30.69 -7.30
C CYS A 517 6.48 31.62 -7.77
N SER A 518 5.38 31.69 -7.02
CA SER A 518 4.22 32.53 -7.37
C SER A 518 4.55 34.03 -7.48
N ALA A 519 5.61 34.49 -6.79
CA ALA A 519 6.10 35.85 -6.86
C ALA A 519 6.85 36.18 -8.18
N LEU A 520 7.10 35.18 -9.05
CA LEU A 520 7.81 35.38 -10.33
C LEU A 520 7.22 34.46 -11.39
N ILE A 521 6.21 34.97 -12.07
CA ILE A 521 5.44 34.21 -13.07
C ILE A 521 6.31 33.84 -14.27
N GLY A 522 6.19 32.62 -14.76
CA GLY A 522 6.87 32.12 -15.97
C GLY A 522 8.33 31.70 -15.76
N VAL A 523 8.91 31.91 -14.59
CA VAL A 523 10.29 31.49 -14.29
C VAL A 523 10.33 30.15 -13.59
N VAL A 524 11.23 29.26 -14.05
CA VAL A 524 11.50 27.98 -13.44
C VAL A 524 12.91 27.98 -12.83
N PHE A 525 13.00 27.68 -11.56
CA PHE A 525 14.26 27.38 -10.89
C PHE A 525 14.59 25.91 -11.10
N LYS A 526 15.48 25.63 -12.06
CA LYS A 526 15.83 24.25 -12.45
C LYS A 526 16.63 23.54 -11.38
N SER A 527 16.29 22.29 -11.13
CA SER A 527 17.05 21.39 -10.24
C SER A 527 18.14 20.66 -10.98
N VAL A 528 19.25 20.38 -10.29
CA VAL A 528 20.33 19.53 -10.82
C VAL A 528 19.87 18.08 -10.77
N ARG A 529 19.94 17.42 -11.91
CA ARG A 529 19.60 16.00 -12.06
C ARG A 529 20.62 15.36 -12.98
N HIS A 530 21.04 14.17 -12.60
CA HIS A 530 21.91 13.33 -13.40
C HIS A 530 21.08 12.24 -14.10
N THR A 531 21.44 11.94 -15.32
CA THR A 531 20.89 10.80 -16.08
C THR A 531 21.80 9.61 -15.82
N TRP A 532 21.23 8.52 -15.30
CA TRP A 532 21.97 7.33 -14.92
C TRP A 532 21.66 6.19 -15.88
N MET A 533 22.67 5.56 -16.44
CA MET A 533 22.57 4.38 -17.30
C MET A 533 23.30 3.19 -16.68
N PRO A 534 22.78 1.95 -16.81
CA PRO A 534 23.50 0.76 -16.38
C PRO A 534 24.80 0.60 -17.20
N VAL A 535 25.90 0.35 -16.50
CA VAL A 535 27.15 -0.05 -17.15
C VAL A 535 27.02 -1.53 -17.55
N ASN A 536 27.05 -1.83 -18.85
CA ASN A 536 27.08 -3.20 -19.34
C ASN A 536 28.48 -3.79 -19.12
N ASN A 537 28.67 -4.45 -17.98
CA ASN A 537 29.81 -5.36 -17.82
C ASN A 537 29.50 -6.59 -18.66
N GLY A 538 30.20 -6.78 -19.76
CA GLY A 538 30.06 -7.76 -20.84
C GLY A 538 29.87 -9.24 -20.49
N GLY A 539 28.89 -9.53 -19.62
CA GLY A 539 28.41 -10.85 -19.29
C GLY A 539 26.95 -10.98 -19.75
N ASP A 540 26.68 -12.07 -20.44
CA ASP A 540 25.39 -12.44 -21.02
C ASP A 540 24.20 -12.07 -20.13
N GLY A 541 23.43 -11.10 -20.57
CA GLY A 541 21.98 -10.99 -20.52
C GLY A 541 21.18 -11.19 -19.22
N ALA A 542 21.73 -11.12 -18.04
CA ALA A 542 20.91 -11.00 -16.84
C ALA A 542 20.53 -9.52 -16.59
N VAL A 543 19.59 -9.00 -17.36
CA VAL A 543 18.85 -7.79 -16.97
C VAL A 543 18.10 -8.12 -15.69
N PHE A 544 18.73 -7.84 -14.55
CA PHE A 544 18.08 -7.98 -13.24
C PHE A 544 16.86 -7.08 -13.22
N ASP A 545 15.71 -7.69 -13.05
CA ASP A 545 14.43 -7.02 -12.87
C ASP A 545 14.42 -6.40 -11.46
N LEU A 546 15.15 -5.30 -11.32
CA LEU A 546 15.21 -4.56 -10.06
C LEU A 546 13.79 -4.13 -9.70
N PRO A 547 13.33 -4.42 -8.47
CA PRO A 547 12.10 -3.83 -8.01
C PRO A 547 12.28 -2.32 -8.12
N ARG A 548 11.36 -1.66 -8.84
CA ARG A 548 11.34 -0.20 -8.91
C ARG A 548 11.16 0.36 -7.50
N THR A 549 12.26 0.50 -6.78
CA THR A 549 12.30 1.51 -5.72
C THR A 549 12.08 2.82 -6.44
N ARG A 550 11.22 3.69 -5.89
CA ARG A 550 10.97 5.04 -6.43
C ARG A 550 12.24 5.89 -6.34
N VAL A 551 13.30 5.47 -6.99
CA VAL A 551 14.43 6.33 -7.33
C VAL A 551 14.02 7.00 -8.64
N ASN A 552 13.35 8.14 -8.54
CA ASN A 552 12.78 8.91 -9.64
C ASN A 552 13.87 9.58 -10.50
N ASN A 553 14.91 8.90 -10.92
CA ASN A 553 15.94 9.56 -11.72
C ASN A 553 16.54 8.70 -12.84
N CYS A 554 15.99 7.51 -13.13
CA CYS A 554 16.47 6.73 -14.28
C CYS A 554 15.55 6.95 -15.47
N THR A 555 15.94 7.80 -16.39
CA THR A 555 15.40 7.80 -17.75
C THR A 555 16.07 6.66 -18.50
N HIS A 556 15.34 5.55 -18.70
CA HIS A 556 15.77 4.54 -19.66
C HIS A 556 15.52 5.08 -21.07
N GLN A 557 16.55 5.44 -21.78
CA GLN A 557 16.56 5.29 -23.23
C GLN A 557 16.78 3.79 -23.48
N ASN A 558 15.72 3.08 -23.84
CA ASN A 558 15.84 1.72 -24.34
C ASN A 558 16.58 1.77 -25.69
N PRO A 559 17.62 0.95 -25.91
CA PRO A 559 17.95 0.54 -27.26
C PRO A 559 16.72 -0.21 -27.78
N GLU A 560 16.39 0.02 -29.04
CA GLU A 560 15.22 -0.47 -29.76
C GLU A 560 14.90 -1.93 -29.40
N SER A 561 13.84 -2.14 -28.65
CA SER A 561 13.23 -3.45 -28.56
C SER A 561 12.61 -3.74 -29.93
N PRO A 562 12.79 -4.94 -30.50
CA PRO A 562 12.17 -5.27 -31.76
C PRO A 562 10.66 -5.06 -31.62
N LYS A 563 10.13 -4.11 -32.38
CA LYS A 563 8.70 -3.96 -32.62
C LYS A 563 8.25 -5.27 -33.23
N THR A 564 7.66 -6.14 -32.46
CA THR A 564 6.84 -7.20 -33.00
C THR A 564 5.68 -6.48 -33.67
N ARG A 565 5.81 -6.26 -34.98
CA ARG A 565 4.71 -5.86 -35.83
C ARG A 565 3.66 -6.95 -35.69
N LEU A 566 2.59 -6.66 -34.98
CA LEU A 566 1.31 -7.27 -35.30
C LEU A 566 1.04 -6.83 -36.74
N ASN A 567 1.08 -7.78 -37.67
CA ASN A 567 0.63 -7.58 -39.03
C ASN A 567 -0.81 -7.10 -38.95
N SER A 568 -1.01 -5.79 -39.10
CA SER A 568 -2.25 -5.24 -39.54
C SER A 568 -2.37 -5.62 -41.02
N SER A 569 -3.07 -6.72 -41.30
CA SER A 569 -3.62 -6.91 -42.62
C SER A 569 -4.60 -5.77 -42.85
N THR A 570 -4.15 -4.83 -43.65
CA THR A 570 -4.97 -3.80 -44.28
C THR A 570 -6.07 -4.48 -45.06
N PHE A 571 -7.29 -4.34 -44.60
CA PHE A 571 -8.46 -4.39 -45.46
C PHE A 571 -8.68 -2.98 -45.97
N ASP A 572 -8.23 -2.75 -47.23
CA ASP A 572 -8.69 -1.68 -48.06
C ASP A 572 -10.20 -1.89 -48.31
N VAL A 573 -11.01 -0.99 -47.84
CA VAL A 573 -12.36 -0.79 -48.38
C VAL A 573 -12.39 0.61 -48.98
N ASN A 574 -12.48 0.57 -50.29
CA ASN A 574 -12.64 1.72 -51.18
C ASN A 574 -13.74 2.66 -50.72
N ASP A 575 -13.35 3.89 -50.77
CA ASP A 575 -14.08 5.13 -50.89
C ASP A 575 -15.15 5.06 -51.99
N GLN A 576 -16.38 5.44 -51.67
CA GLN A 576 -17.25 6.18 -52.58
C GLN A 576 -18.22 7.04 -51.79
N SER A 577 -17.96 8.31 -51.95
CA SER A 577 -18.82 9.51 -51.89
C SER A 577 -20.35 9.29 -51.92
N GLU A 578 -21.09 10.05 -51.16
CA GLU A 578 -21.79 11.26 -51.58
C GLU A 578 -22.78 11.78 -50.52
N ASN A 579 -22.67 13.05 -50.33
CA ASN A 579 -23.70 14.03 -49.96
C ASN A 579 -25.13 13.56 -49.68
N ASN A 580 -25.71 13.97 -48.54
CA ASN A 580 -26.79 14.94 -48.62
C ASN A 580 -27.20 15.55 -47.28
N LYS A 581 -27.51 16.82 -47.42
CA LYS A 581 -28.00 17.77 -46.41
C LYS A 581 -29.49 17.54 -46.08
N ARG A 582 -29.85 18.11 -44.92
CA ARG A 582 -31.15 18.77 -44.56
C ARG A 582 -32.11 17.96 -43.67
N THR A 583 -32.25 18.49 -42.49
CA THR A 583 -33.34 19.37 -41.99
C THR A 583 -34.53 18.67 -41.34
N THR A 584 -34.82 19.21 -40.18
CA THR A 584 -36.10 19.61 -39.58
C THR A 584 -36.74 18.70 -38.55
N ASN A 585 -36.82 19.30 -37.37
CA ASN A 585 -37.96 19.44 -36.44
C ASN A 585 -39.05 18.36 -36.40
N GLY A 586 -39.40 18.01 -35.18
CA GLY A 586 -40.71 17.44 -34.88
C GLY A 586 -40.85 16.97 -33.42
N ASP A 587 -41.34 17.88 -32.58
CA ASP A 587 -42.04 17.56 -31.34
C ASP A 587 -43.05 16.41 -31.53
N ILE A 588 -43.28 15.60 -30.49
CA ILE A 588 -44.60 15.28 -29.96
C ILE A 588 -44.47 14.37 -28.70
N ARG A 589 -44.96 14.90 -27.62
CA ARG A 589 -45.61 14.39 -26.40
C ARG A 589 -45.91 12.88 -26.24
N GLY A 590 -45.54 12.39 -25.07
CA GLY A 590 -46.41 11.80 -24.05
C GLY A 590 -46.99 10.41 -24.30
N THR A 591 -46.69 9.48 -23.41
CA THR A 591 -47.69 8.70 -22.65
C THR A 591 -46.99 7.78 -21.63
N ASN A 592 -47.66 7.61 -20.51
CA ASN A 592 -47.28 6.89 -19.30
C ASN A 592 -47.45 5.34 -19.41
N PHE A 593 -46.71 4.68 -18.40
CA PHE A 593 -46.99 3.36 -17.76
C PHE A 593 -46.40 2.09 -18.37
N PRO A 594 -46.05 1.06 -17.53
CA PRO A 594 -45.66 1.02 -16.14
C PRO A 594 -44.36 0.18 -15.84
N ILE A 595 -43.93 0.27 -14.62
CA ILE A 595 -42.82 -0.39 -13.92
C ILE A 595 -42.82 -1.90 -14.05
N SER A 596 -41.68 -2.50 -14.46
CA SER A 596 -41.29 -3.87 -14.17
C SER A 596 -39.96 -3.90 -13.43
N LYS A 597 -40.00 -4.54 -12.25
CA LYS A 597 -38.83 -4.81 -11.39
C LYS A 597 -37.93 -5.83 -12.09
N ASN A 598 -36.69 -5.47 -12.30
CA ASN A 598 -35.47 -6.24 -12.16
C ASN A 598 -34.36 -5.60 -13.00
N ASP A 599 -33.51 -4.86 -12.35
CA ASP A 599 -32.13 -4.67 -12.82
C ASP A 599 -31.29 -4.15 -11.66
N GLN A 600 -30.71 -5.08 -10.91
CA GLN A 600 -29.59 -4.83 -10.05
C GLN A 600 -28.29 -5.00 -10.86
N LEU A 601 -27.91 -3.97 -11.58
CA LEU A 601 -26.56 -3.78 -12.08
C LEU A 601 -26.27 -2.28 -12.08
N LYS A 602 -26.05 -1.74 -10.88
CA LYS A 602 -25.52 -0.39 -10.72
C LYS A 602 -24.02 -0.45 -10.58
N THR A 603 -23.36 -0.15 -11.69
CA THR A 603 -22.16 0.68 -11.83
C THR A 603 -21.46 1.03 -10.53
N GLN A 604 -20.29 0.45 -10.31
CA GLN A 604 -19.32 0.91 -9.33
C GLN A 604 -18.84 2.32 -9.72
N PRO A 605 -18.84 3.27 -8.79
CA PRO A 605 -18.27 4.59 -9.05
C PRO A 605 -16.76 4.48 -9.22
N ARG A 606 -16.24 5.26 -10.14
CA ARG A 606 -14.81 5.42 -10.47
C ARG A 606 -13.95 5.54 -9.20
N ILE A 607 -13.14 4.53 -8.97
CA ILE A 607 -12.19 4.42 -7.84
C ILE A 607 -11.03 5.44 -7.95
N LYS A 608 -10.92 6.19 -9.05
CA LYS A 608 -9.76 7.07 -9.33
C LYS A 608 -9.62 8.28 -8.41
N GLU A 609 -10.69 8.78 -7.77
CA GLU A 609 -10.59 9.99 -6.94
C GLU A 609 -10.34 9.75 -5.46
N LEU A 610 -10.43 8.50 -4.98
CA LEU A 610 -10.30 8.17 -3.55
C LEU A 610 -8.95 7.59 -3.14
N THR A 611 -8.11 7.17 -4.08
CA THR A 611 -6.82 6.53 -3.77
C THR A 611 -5.64 7.51 -3.63
N ASN A 612 -5.79 8.76 -4.04
CA ASN A 612 -4.72 9.77 -3.90
C ASN A 612 -4.78 10.56 -2.58
N GLU A 613 -5.81 10.39 -1.77
CA GLU A 613 -6.00 11.15 -0.52
C GLU A 613 -5.83 10.32 0.79
N CYS A 614 -5.58 9.01 0.69
CA CYS A 614 -5.31 8.21 1.90
C CYS A 614 -3.84 7.93 2.12
#